data_a28409fb3d52b021c5a68e8467f10f59
#
_entry.id   a28409fb3d52b021c5a68e8467f10f59
#
_cell.length_a   1.000
_cell.length_b   1.000
_cell.length_c   1.000
_cell.angle_alpha   90.00
_cell.angle_beta   90.00
_cell.angle_gamma   90.00
#
_symmetry.space_group_name_H-M   'P 1'
#
loop_
_entity.id
_entity.type
_entity.pdbx_description
1 polymer ?
#
loop_
_entity_poly.entity_id
_entity_poly.type
_entity_poly.pdbx_seq_one_letter_code
_entity_poly.pdbx_strand_id
1 'polypeptide(L)'
;MNKTKAAIAAAVLVGAAVAGGLWMKGTGPAQASSPDAPKAEPELVFSAQEVSEVRPLALASQIAFSGPLVAPDTAVVKAKAAGTLMSLAVVEGARVRRGDVLGTVDLSDLQARLSERQALVEAARAGLAQAERTHASNQQLADQQFISPIALENSRAALQTARAQLGAAQAQADTVRVALRDAALVAPIDGIVSQRQAVPGEKLAVEQPVLSVVNLRRLEMVGKVGTHEVSRLKVGMPVQLQVEGEAATVTARLDRIAPSAEAGTRAIGVVAVLDNPDERWRAGQFVLARVTLPGHSDALAVPVTAVGSGSGQEYVWTLEQGKLWRRTVTTGRRDGERGLVEVLKGLQPGTLVLAASFDKLREGAPARVGTVSAAPEASAPASAAR
;
A
#
# COMPACT_ATOMS: atom_id res chain seq x y z
N MET A 1 -2.60 -58.49 -6.26
CA MET A 1 -2.14 -59.63 -5.40
C MET A 1 -2.88 -59.51 -4.08
N ASN A 2 -3.71 -60.44 -3.92
CA ASN A 2 -4.20 -61.13 -2.72
C ASN A 2 -5.10 -60.35 -1.78
N LYS A 3 -6.39 -60.67 -1.81
CA LYS A 3 -7.08 -61.81 -1.14
C LYS A 3 -7.19 -61.56 0.35
N THR A 4 -8.32 -61.56 1.02
CA THR A 4 -9.34 -62.60 1.20
C THR A 4 -10.51 -61.93 1.93
N LYS A 5 -11.80 -62.02 1.48
CA LYS A 5 -12.75 -63.09 1.75
C LYS A 5 -12.87 -63.39 3.25
N ALA A 6 -13.99 -63.47 3.87
CA ALA A 6 -15.29 -63.97 3.71
C ALA A 6 -15.91 -63.96 5.12
N ALA A 7 -17.13 -63.63 5.29
CA ALA A 7 -18.33 -64.50 5.33
C ALA A 7 -18.64 -65.07 6.73
N ILE A 8 -19.87 -65.04 7.15
CA ILE A 8 -20.88 -66.04 7.50
C ILE A 8 -21.78 -65.39 8.55
N ALA A 9 -23.03 -65.00 8.33
CA ALA A 9 -24.22 -65.79 8.05
C ALA A 9 -24.79 -66.62 9.25
N ALA A 10 -26.07 -66.37 9.47
CA ALA A 10 -27.09 -67.27 9.99
C ALA A 10 -27.05 -67.58 11.51
N ALA A 11 -28.07 -67.68 12.23
CA ALA A 11 -29.40 -68.24 12.09
C ALA A 11 -30.23 -68.01 13.36
N VAL A 12 -31.46 -67.77 13.23
CA VAL A 12 -32.60 -68.66 13.34
C VAL A 12 -33.22 -68.73 14.75
N LEU A 13 -34.41 -68.13 14.85
CA LEU A 13 -35.72 -68.78 15.15
C LEU A 13 -35.98 -69.38 16.56
N VAL A 14 -37.20 -69.08 17.00
CA VAL A 14 -38.17 -69.98 17.67
C VAL A 14 -38.44 -69.72 19.16
N GLY A 15 -39.74 -69.54 19.41
CA GLY A 15 -40.49 -69.92 20.57
C GLY A 15 -41.42 -68.83 21.06
N ALA A 16 -42.59 -68.67 20.63
CA ALA A 16 -43.89 -69.34 20.74
C ALA A 16 -44.35 -69.55 22.19
N ALA A 17 -45.43 -68.85 22.41
CA ALA A 17 -46.68 -69.28 23.05
C ALA A 17 -46.80 -69.36 24.59
N VAL A 18 -47.84 -68.87 25.06
CA VAL A 18 -49.04 -69.39 25.63
C VAL A 18 -49.50 -68.71 26.92
N ALA A 19 -50.66 -68.15 26.78
CA ALA A 19 -51.87 -68.21 27.64
C ALA A 19 -51.79 -67.52 29.00
N GLY A 20 -52.75 -66.78 29.41
CA GLY A 20 -54.15 -66.79 29.34
C GLY A 20 -54.72 -66.27 30.64
N GLY A 21 -55.84 -65.72 30.61
CA GLY A 21 -56.63 -65.44 31.84
C GLY A 21 -57.24 -64.07 31.92
N LEU A 22 -58.36 -63.96 31.30
CA LEU A 22 -59.69 -63.59 31.78
C LEU A 22 -59.78 -62.93 33.18
N TRP A 23 -60.38 -61.78 33.28
CA TRP A 23 -61.65 -61.49 33.93
C TRP A 23 -61.99 -59.99 33.91
N MET A 24 -62.97 -59.60 33.21
CA MET A 24 -64.35 -59.10 33.42
C MET A 24 -64.54 -57.90 34.33
N LYS A 25 -65.27 -57.00 33.68
CA LYS A 25 -66.30 -56.07 34.17
C LYS A 25 -65.94 -54.71 34.71
N GLY A 26 -66.44 -53.70 34.00
CA GLY A 26 -66.67 -52.34 34.43
C GLY A 26 -67.23 -51.51 33.31
N THR A 27 -68.55 -51.59 33.07
CA THR A 27 -69.33 -50.76 32.17
C THR A 27 -69.43 -49.31 32.76
N GLY A 28 -68.87 -48.33 32.12
CA GLY A 28 -69.13 -46.90 32.35
C GLY A 28 -69.35 -46.21 31.00
N PRO A 29 -70.25 -45.22 30.87
CA PRO A 29 -70.77 -44.77 29.58
C PRO A 29 -69.72 -43.98 28.80
N ALA A 30 -69.66 -44.19 27.49
CA ALA A 30 -68.86 -43.52 26.53
C ALA A 30 -69.18 -42.03 26.53
N GLN A 31 -68.23 -41.24 26.99
CA GLN A 31 -68.20 -39.83 26.64
C GLN A 31 -67.56 -39.69 25.23
N ALA A 32 -68.36 -39.14 24.33
CA ALA A 32 -67.94 -38.76 22.99
C ALA A 32 -66.80 -37.75 23.09
N SER A 33 -65.61 -38.18 22.73
CA SER A 33 -64.47 -37.23 22.50
C SER A 33 -64.84 -36.36 21.32
N SER A 34 -65.00 -35.09 21.58
CA SER A 34 -65.06 -34.04 20.58
C SER A 34 -63.80 -34.10 19.70
N PRO A 35 -63.94 -33.83 18.37
CA PRO A 35 -62.74 -33.79 17.49
C PRO A 35 -61.79 -32.72 18.00
N ASP A 36 -60.54 -33.16 18.13
CA ASP A 36 -59.38 -32.34 18.49
C ASP A 36 -59.34 -31.08 17.60
N ALA A 37 -59.62 -29.94 18.20
CA ALA A 37 -59.45 -28.67 17.54
C ALA A 37 -57.95 -28.55 17.21
N PRO A 38 -57.55 -28.09 16.02
CA PRO A 38 -56.16 -27.95 15.65
C PRO A 38 -55.52 -27.05 16.68
N LYS A 39 -54.52 -27.59 17.40
CA LYS A 39 -53.69 -26.85 18.37
C LYS A 39 -53.05 -25.72 17.63
N ALA A 40 -53.54 -24.47 17.85
CA ALA A 40 -52.98 -23.32 17.26
C ALA A 40 -51.47 -23.28 17.56
N GLU A 41 -50.64 -23.30 16.53
CA GLU A 41 -49.20 -23.15 16.70
C GLU A 41 -48.95 -21.84 17.44
N PRO A 42 -48.06 -21.80 18.41
CA PRO A 42 -47.79 -20.58 19.14
C PRO A 42 -47.27 -19.50 18.16
N GLU A 43 -47.95 -18.36 18.15
CA GLU A 43 -47.56 -17.21 17.33
C GLU A 43 -46.19 -16.71 17.79
N LEU A 44 -45.21 -16.64 16.86
CA LEU A 44 -43.88 -16.14 17.14
C LEU A 44 -43.93 -14.61 17.17
N VAL A 45 -43.42 -14.01 18.25
CA VAL A 45 -43.38 -12.53 18.41
C VAL A 45 -41.94 -12.10 18.33
N PHE A 46 -41.58 -11.32 17.32
CA PHE A 46 -40.26 -10.75 17.15
C PHE A 46 -40.26 -9.29 17.59
N SER A 47 -39.22 -8.87 18.28
CA SER A 47 -39.02 -7.46 18.64
C SER A 47 -38.72 -6.62 17.39
N ALA A 48 -38.92 -5.32 17.47
CA ALA A 48 -38.61 -4.39 16.39
C ALA A 48 -37.10 -4.41 16.00
N GLN A 49 -36.22 -4.82 16.91
CA GLN A 49 -34.77 -4.93 16.65
C GLN A 49 -34.40 -6.23 15.91
N GLU A 50 -35.25 -7.24 15.98
CA GLU A 50 -35.07 -8.53 15.33
C GLU A 50 -35.62 -8.57 13.91
N VAL A 51 -36.23 -7.46 13.46
CA VAL A 51 -36.79 -7.32 12.12
C VAL A 51 -36.17 -6.10 11.44
N SER A 52 -35.77 -6.27 10.21
CA SER A 52 -35.20 -5.20 9.38
C SER A 52 -36.02 -5.05 8.10
N GLU A 53 -36.34 -3.84 7.73
CA GLU A 53 -36.98 -3.55 6.45
C GLU A 53 -35.92 -3.44 5.33
N VAL A 54 -36.13 -4.16 4.24
CA VAL A 54 -35.30 -4.08 3.04
C VAL A 54 -35.47 -2.74 2.37
N ARG A 55 -34.45 -1.90 2.44
CA ARG A 55 -34.45 -0.56 1.84
C ARG A 55 -33.33 -0.42 0.80
N PRO A 56 -33.59 0.34 -0.27
CA PRO A 56 -32.52 0.75 -1.16
C PRO A 56 -31.48 1.58 -0.38
N LEU A 57 -30.21 1.17 -0.43
CA LEU A 57 -29.12 1.84 0.25
C LEU A 57 -27.88 1.84 -0.62
N ALA A 58 -27.17 2.96 -0.64
CA ALA A 58 -25.87 3.02 -1.28
C ALA A 58 -24.85 2.24 -0.45
N LEU A 59 -24.52 1.04 -0.88
CA LEU A 59 -23.47 0.24 -0.27
C LEU A 59 -22.12 0.66 -0.83
N ALA A 60 -21.30 1.29 0.01
CA ALA A 60 -19.93 1.59 -0.32
C ALA A 60 -19.13 0.28 -0.43
N SER A 61 -18.39 0.14 -1.51
CA SER A 61 -17.41 -0.94 -1.66
C SER A 61 -16.04 -0.38 -1.29
N GLN A 62 -15.28 -1.13 -0.52
CA GLN A 62 -13.91 -0.76 -0.18
C GLN A 62 -12.91 -1.68 -0.88
N ILE A 63 -11.84 -1.09 -1.39
CA ILE A 63 -10.66 -1.80 -1.83
C ILE A 63 -9.58 -1.54 -0.78
N ALA A 64 -9.10 -2.61 -0.16
CA ALA A 64 -8.02 -2.55 0.81
C ALA A 64 -6.74 -3.13 0.22
N PHE A 65 -5.64 -2.43 0.43
CA PHE A 65 -4.31 -2.88 0.06
C PHE A 65 -3.30 -2.35 1.05
N SER A 66 -2.12 -2.95 1.08
CA SER A 66 -1.10 -2.58 2.06
C SER A 66 0.27 -2.51 1.43
N GLY A 67 1.17 -1.82 2.09
CA GLY A 67 2.55 -1.69 1.66
C GLY A 67 3.37 -0.73 2.51
N PRO A 68 4.67 -0.62 2.25
CA PRO A 68 5.54 0.29 2.98
C PRO A 68 5.39 1.74 2.50
N LEU A 69 5.68 2.68 3.39
CA LEU A 69 5.99 4.05 3.04
C LEU A 69 7.42 4.13 2.48
N VAL A 70 7.57 4.79 1.36
CA VAL A 70 8.86 5.01 0.70
C VAL A 70 9.06 6.51 0.54
N ALA A 71 10.28 6.98 0.75
CA ALA A 71 10.64 8.35 0.43
C ALA A 71 11.16 8.40 -1.02
N PRO A 72 10.43 9.02 -1.96
CA PRO A 72 10.83 9.09 -3.37
C PRO A 72 12.11 9.90 -3.55
N ASP A 73 12.28 10.93 -2.75
CA ASP A 73 13.45 11.80 -2.77
C ASP A 73 14.54 11.25 -1.83
N THR A 74 15.25 10.24 -2.30
CA THR A 74 16.39 9.64 -1.61
C THR A 74 17.64 9.78 -2.47
N ALA A 75 18.73 10.21 -1.88
CA ALA A 75 20.00 10.36 -2.57
C ALA A 75 21.13 9.65 -1.81
N VAL A 76 21.88 8.84 -2.52
CA VAL A 76 23.12 8.23 -2.02
C VAL A 76 24.29 9.12 -2.43
N VAL A 77 24.98 9.66 -1.43
CA VAL A 77 26.21 10.43 -1.64
C VAL A 77 27.35 9.45 -1.80
N LYS A 78 28.00 9.51 -2.96
CA LYS A 78 29.13 8.66 -3.31
C LYS A 78 30.40 9.47 -3.45
N ALA A 79 31.53 8.85 -3.17
CA ALA A 79 32.84 9.42 -3.43
C ALA A 79 33.07 9.55 -4.94
N LYS A 80 33.29 10.77 -5.44
CA LYS A 80 33.58 11.03 -6.86
C LYS A 80 35.07 10.91 -7.19
N ALA A 81 35.94 10.89 -6.18
CA ALA A 81 37.37 10.67 -6.33
C ALA A 81 37.86 9.70 -5.25
N ALA A 82 38.93 8.97 -5.56
CA ALA A 82 39.62 8.13 -4.57
C ALA A 82 40.41 9.02 -3.58
N GLY A 83 40.34 8.67 -2.29
CA GLY A 83 41.04 9.40 -1.23
C GLY A 83 40.72 8.82 0.13
N THR A 84 41.33 9.29 1.20
CA THR A 84 41.00 8.89 2.57
C THR A 84 39.97 9.82 3.16
N LEU A 85 38.89 9.29 3.73
CA LEU A 85 37.85 10.06 4.42
C LEU A 85 38.45 10.62 5.72
N MET A 86 38.75 11.92 5.76
CA MET A 86 39.35 12.56 6.92
C MET A 86 38.32 12.83 8.03
N SER A 87 37.17 13.34 7.65
CA SER A 87 36.10 13.62 8.60
C SER A 87 34.73 13.48 7.96
N LEU A 88 33.74 13.14 8.78
CA LEU A 88 32.34 13.18 8.42
C LEU A 88 31.64 14.10 9.44
N ALA A 89 31.24 15.27 9.00
CA ALA A 89 30.70 16.34 9.86
C ALA A 89 29.26 16.06 10.34
N VAL A 90 28.61 15.06 9.77
CA VAL A 90 27.20 14.73 10.03
C VAL A 90 27.06 13.35 10.64
N VAL A 91 26.04 13.19 11.49
CA VAL A 91 25.63 11.90 12.09
C VAL A 91 24.29 11.46 11.51
N GLU A 92 23.95 10.19 11.68
CA GLU A 92 22.63 9.67 11.32
C GLU A 92 21.53 10.42 12.08
N GLY A 93 20.45 10.79 11.41
CA GLY A 93 19.42 11.65 11.94
C GLY A 93 19.70 13.17 11.82
N ALA A 94 20.90 13.58 11.43
CA ALA A 94 21.21 15.00 11.21
C ALA A 94 20.47 15.56 10.00
N ARG A 95 19.95 16.77 10.12
CA ARG A 95 19.32 17.50 9.03
C ARG A 95 20.38 18.23 8.20
N VAL A 96 20.25 18.10 6.90
CA VAL A 96 21.15 18.71 5.92
C VAL A 96 20.37 19.45 4.84
N ARG A 97 20.98 20.51 4.28
CA ARG A 97 20.45 21.24 3.12
C ARG A 97 21.28 20.92 1.89
N ARG A 98 20.66 21.02 0.76
CA ARG A 98 21.37 20.88 -0.52
C ARG A 98 22.58 21.83 -0.57
N GLY A 99 23.76 21.27 -0.88
CA GLY A 99 25.03 21.98 -0.93
C GLY A 99 25.82 22.00 0.37
N ASP A 100 25.25 21.56 1.49
CA ASP A 100 25.98 21.46 2.75
C ASP A 100 27.16 20.48 2.62
N VAL A 101 28.29 20.83 3.20
CA VAL A 101 29.48 19.97 3.24
C VAL A 101 29.27 18.89 4.28
N LEU A 102 29.28 17.63 3.86
CA LEU A 102 29.01 16.47 4.69
C LEU A 102 30.26 15.84 5.30
N GLY A 103 31.40 16.04 4.63
CA GLY A 103 32.69 15.50 5.08
C GLY A 103 33.83 15.99 4.22
N THR A 104 35.04 15.70 4.67
CA THR A 104 36.28 16.03 3.97
C THR A 104 37.05 14.78 3.61
N VAL A 105 37.55 14.74 2.38
CA VAL A 105 38.40 13.66 1.84
C VAL A 105 39.79 14.23 1.62
N ASP A 106 40.81 13.47 1.94
CA ASP A 106 42.19 13.82 1.57
C ASP A 106 42.36 13.63 0.06
N LEU A 107 42.58 14.73 -0.62
CA LEU A 107 42.73 14.81 -2.07
C LEU A 107 44.15 15.24 -2.47
N SER A 108 45.18 15.03 -1.59
CA SER A 108 46.55 15.40 -1.81
C SER A 108 47.10 14.92 -3.14
N ASP A 109 46.76 13.69 -3.56
CA ASP A 109 47.16 13.13 -4.85
C ASP A 109 46.57 13.96 -6.04
N LEU A 110 45.30 14.31 -5.98
CA LEU A 110 44.67 15.17 -7.01
C LEU A 110 45.26 16.59 -7.03
N GLN A 111 45.63 17.12 -5.85
CA GLN A 111 46.27 18.44 -5.75
C GLN A 111 47.66 18.39 -6.37
N ALA A 112 48.46 17.34 -6.10
CA ALA A 112 49.78 17.14 -6.71
C ALA A 112 49.67 17.02 -8.23
N ARG A 113 48.70 16.28 -8.76
CA ARG A 113 48.44 16.14 -10.19
C ARG A 113 48.03 17.50 -10.81
N LEU A 114 47.20 18.28 -10.12
CA LEU A 114 46.83 19.62 -10.61
C LEU A 114 48.07 20.50 -10.71
N SER A 115 48.95 20.52 -9.70
CA SER A 115 50.21 21.26 -9.70
C SER A 115 51.11 20.84 -10.87
N GLU A 116 51.26 19.54 -11.13
CA GLU A 116 52.00 19.02 -12.32
C GLU A 116 51.41 19.55 -13.62
N ARG A 117 50.09 19.49 -13.82
CA ARG A 117 49.42 19.97 -15.04
C ARG A 117 49.56 21.50 -15.21
N GLN A 118 49.51 22.23 -14.10
CA GLN A 118 49.75 23.68 -14.12
C GLN A 118 51.18 24.04 -14.57
N ALA A 119 52.18 23.26 -14.10
CA ALA A 119 53.56 23.42 -14.57
C ALA A 119 53.71 23.18 -16.08
N LEU A 120 52.98 22.18 -16.63
CA LEU A 120 52.95 21.97 -18.09
C LEU A 120 52.27 23.12 -18.85
N VAL A 121 51.24 23.73 -18.29
CA VAL A 121 50.62 24.94 -18.87
C VAL A 121 51.63 26.08 -18.94
N GLU A 122 52.41 26.33 -17.87
CA GLU A 122 53.41 27.39 -17.86
C GLU A 122 54.56 27.10 -18.86
N ALA A 123 54.99 25.86 -19.01
CA ALA A 123 55.95 25.45 -20.03
C ALA A 123 55.41 25.71 -21.46
N ALA A 124 54.17 25.30 -21.74
CA ALA A 124 53.54 25.55 -23.04
C ALA A 124 53.33 27.06 -23.32
N ARG A 125 53.01 27.85 -22.26
CA ARG A 125 52.90 29.33 -22.34
C ARG A 125 54.23 29.95 -22.70
N ALA A 126 55.34 29.53 -22.09
CA ALA A 126 56.69 29.98 -22.43
C ALA A 126 57.05 29.64 -23.88
N GLY A 127 56.70 28.42 -24.34
CA GLY A 127 56.88 28.01 -25.73
C GLY A 127 56.08 28.87 -26.72
N LEU A 128 54.83 29.22 -26.39
CA LEU A 128 53.99 30.12 -27.19
C LEU A 128 54.64 31.51 -27.26
N ALA A 129 55.04 32.05 -26.14
CA ALA A 129 55.68 33.39 -26.12
C ALA A 129 56.97 33.42 -26.96
N GLN A 130 57.76 32.35 -27.01
CA GLN A 130 58.90 32.23 -27.89
C GLN A 130 58.48 32.18 -29.38
N ALA A 131 57.48 31.40 -29.71
CA ALA A 131 56.96 31.30 -31.09
C ALA A 131 56.35 32.63 -31.56
N GLU A 132 55.67 33.36 -30.68
CA GLU A 132 55.11 34.69 -30.98
C GLU A 132 56.23 35.70 -31.30
N ARG A 133 57.30 35.74 -30.45
CA ARG A 133 58.44 36.62 -30.70
C ARG A 133 59.13 36.28 -32.02
N THR A 134 59.35 34.98 -32.31
CA THR A 134 60.00 34.53 -33.56
C THR A 134 59.16 34.89 -34.77
N HIS A 135 57.85 34.67 -34.70
CA HIS A 135 56.93 35.01 -35.82
C HIS A 135 56.87 36.52 -36.05
N ALA A 136 56.77 37.34 -34.98
CA ALA A 136 56.76 38.77 -35.07
C ALA A 136 58.08 39.34 -35.70
N SER A 137 59.24 38.79 -35.29
CA SER A 137 60.52 39.15 -35.92
C SER A 137 60.57 38.73 -37.42
N ASN A 138 60.14 37.53 -37.75
CA ASN A 138 60.09 37.05 -39.14
C ASN A 138 59.11 37.87 -39.99
N GLN A 139 57.99 38.30 -39.42
CA GLN A 139 57.05 39.19 -40.12
C GLN A 139 57.70 40.51 -40.49
N GLN A 140 58.44 41.19 -39.56
CA GLN A 140 59.16 42.42 -39.79
C GLN A 140 60.23 42.23 -40.89
N LEU A 141 61.00 41.15 -40.90
CA LEU A 141 61.97 40.81 -41.91
C LEU A 141 61.38 40.50 -43.25
N ALA A 142 60.22 39.88 -43.33
CA ALA A 142 59.45 39.60 -44.54
C ALA A 142 58.94 40.90 -45.16
N ASP A 143 58.40 41.83 -44.36
CA ASP A 143 57.94 43.13 -44.77
C ASP A 143 59.13 44.01 -45.43
N GLN A 144 60.35 43.74 -45.01
CA GLN A 144 61.59 44.31 -45.56
C GLN A 144 62.23 43.50 -46.66
N GLN A 145 61.58 42.36 -47.08
CA GLN A 145 62.06 41.43 -48.11
C GLN A 145 63.36 40.68 -47.78
N PHE A 146 63.74 40.59 -46.48
CA PHE A 146 65.01 39.96 -46.07
C PHE A 146 64.85 38.44 -45.86
N ILE A 147 63.64 37.86 -45.83
CA ILE A 147 63.39 36.38 -45.70
C ILE A 147 62.48 35.92 -46.80
N SER A 148 62.52 34.56 -47.06
CA SER A 148 61.62 33.94 -48.02
C SER A 148 60.19 33.79 -47.47
N PRO A 149 59.18 33.76 -48.37
CA PRO A 149 57.79 33.52 -47.95
C PRO A 149 57.61 32.17 -47.20
N ILE A 150 58.41 31.16 -47.54
CA ILE A 150 58.41 29.85 -46.86
C ILE A 150 58.84 29.96 -45.40
N ALA A 151 59.86 30.80 -45.11
CA ALA A 151 60.36 31.01 -43.76
C ALA A 151 59.30 31.69 -42.88
N LEU A 152 58.56 32.69 -43.43
CA LEU A 152 57.43 33.29 -42.73
C LEU A 152 56.31 32.31 -42.46
N GLU A 153 55.91 31.50 -43.47
CA GLU A 153 54.84 30.50 -43.31
C GLU A 153 55.23 29.39 -42.27
N ASN A 154 56.50 28.97 -42.27
CA ASN A 154 57.01 28.04 -41.25
C ASN A 154 56.91 28.63 -39.81
N SER A 155 57.21 29.92 -39.65
CA SER A 155 57.08 30.57 -38.33
C SER A 155 55.61 30.72 -37.91
N ARG A 156 54.71 30.96 -38.89
CA ARG A 156 53.27 31.01 -38.64
C ARG A 156 52.74 29.65 -38.21
N ALA A 157 53.13 28.55 -38.90
CA ALA A 157 52.76 27.21 -38.53
C ALA A 157 53.31 26.83 -37.15
N ALA A 158 54.54 27.22 -36.81
CA ALA A 158 55.12 27.00 -35.48
C ALA A 158 54.33 27.74 -34.39
N LEU A 159 53.92 29.00 -34.65
CA LEU A 159 53.05 29.76 -33.75
C LEU A 159 51.72 29.08 -33.51
N GLN A 160 51.11 28.61 -34.60
CA GLN A 160 49.81 27.93 -34.52
C GLN A 160 49.93 26.60 -33.75
N THR A 161 51.01 25.87 -33.94
CA THR A 161 51.33 24.65 -33.16
C THR A 161 51.51 24.93 -31.69
N ALA A 162 52.26 26.01 -31.33
CA ALA A 162 52.47 26.40 -29.95
C ALA A 162 51.14 26.84 -29.25
N ARG A 163 50.25 27.53 -29.99
CA ARG A 163 48.89 27.89 -29.48
C ARG A 163 48.06 26.62 -29.20
N ALA A 164 48.09 25.67 -30.11
CA ALA A 164 47.38 24.40 -29.93
C ALA A 164 47.92 23.62 -28.74
N GLN A 165 49.25 23.59 -28.55
CA GLN A 165 49.87 22.94 -27.38
C GLN A 165 49.47 23.59 -26.05
N LEU A 166 49.41 24.93 -25.98
CA LEU A 166 48.90 25.62 -24.79
C LEU A 166 47.45 25.29 -24.51
N GLY A 167 46.60 25.29 -25.54
CA GLY A 167 45.19 24.92 -25.40
C GLY A 167 45.00 23.50 -24.89
N ALA A 168 45.80 22.54 -25.39
CA ALA A 168 45.76 21.14 -24.93
C ALA A 168 46.21 21.02 -23.45
N ALA A 169 47.31 21.72 -23.07
CA ALA A 169 47.78 21.70 -21.66
C ALA A 169 46.75 22.33 -20.71
N GLN A 170 46.10 23.42 -21.10
CA GLN A 170 45.03 24.05 -20.32
C GLN A 170 43.85 23.12 -20.12
N ALA A 171 43.37 22.44 -21.19
CA ALA A 171 42.28 21.47 -21.11
C ALA A 171 42.59 20.32 -20.14
N GLN A 172 43.85 19.84 -20.16
CA GLN A 172 44.30 18.80 -19.21
C GLN A 172 44.27 19.29 -17.75
N ALA A 173 44.76 20.52 -17.49
CA ALA A 173 44.72 21.10 -16.13
C ALA A 173 43.25 21.32 -15.67
N ASP A 174 42.39 21.78 -16.55
CA ASP A 174 40.97 21.99 -16.26
C ASP A 174 40.25 20.67 -15.94
N THR A 175 40.58 19.58 -16.61
CA THR A 175 40.04 18.24 -16.28
C THR A 175 40.33 17.86 -14.82
N VAL A 176 41.58 18.04 -14.35
CA VAL A 176 41.95 17.76 -12.97
C VAL A 176 41.31 18.74 -11.99
N ARG A 177 41.16 19.98 -12.35
CA ARG A 177 40.49 21.02 -11.53
C ARG A 177 39.00 20.69 -11.32
N VAL A 178 38.32 20.23 -12.37
CA VAL A 178 36.94 19.77 -12.27
C VAL A 178 36.84 18.54 -11.35
N ALA A 179 37.71 17.56 -11.51
CA ALA A 179 37.77 16.38 -10.64
C ALA A 179 37.96 16.75 -9.16
N LEU A 180 38.86 17.68 -8.87
CA LEU A 180 39.12 18.19 -7.51
C LEU A 180 37.90 18.91 -6.91
N ARG A 181 37.23 19.77 -7.68
CA ARG A 181 36.02 20.46 -7.25
C ARG A 181 34.89 19.48 -6.96
N ASP A 182 34.71 18.50 -7.84
CA ASP A 182 33.60 17.56 -7.76
C ASP A 182 33.83 16.46 -6.70
N ALA A 183 35.04 16.34 -6.17
CA ALA A 183 35.39 15.40 -5.11
C ALA A 183 34.83 15.81 -3.72
N ALA A 184 34.32 17.03 -3.55
CA ALA A 184 33.71 17.44 -2.30
C ALA A 184 32.45 16.61 -1.99
N LEU A 185 32.34 16.11 -0.76
CA LEU A 185 31.18 15.40 -0.27
C LEU A 185 30.12 16.44 0.14
N VAL A 186 29.17 16.71 -0.72
CA VAL A 186 28.08 17.66 -0.48
C VAL A 186 26.70 17.00 -0.59
N ALA A 187 25.72 17.51 0.17
CA ALA A 187 24.35 17.04 0.11
C ALA A 187 23.71 17.39 -1.25
N PRO A 188 23.19 16.42 -2.00
CA PRO A 188 22.53 16.70 -3.29
C PRO A 188 21.10 17.20 -3.15
N ILE A 189 20.44 16.90 -2.01
CA ILE A 189 19.07 17.26 -1.67
C ILE A 189 18.97 17.76 -0.23
N ASP A 190 17.88 18.47 0.08
CA ASP A 190 17.47 18.74 1.46
C ASP A 190 16.91 17.47 2.09
N GLY A 191 17.27 17.20 3.35
CA GLY A 191 16.74 16.00 4.02
C GLY A 191 17.43 15.67 5.32
N ILE A 192 17.35 14.41 5.69
CA ILE A 192 17.94 13.84 6.91
C ILE A 192 18.89 12.72 6.49
N VAL A 193 20.04 12.65 7.14
CA VAL A 193 21.00 11.55 6.94
C VAL A 193 20.37 10.27 7.48
N SER A 194 20.09 9.32 6.59
CA SER A 194 19.42 8.07 6.96
C SER A 194 20.41 6.99 7.40
N GLN A 195 21.55 6.93 6.73
CA GLN A 195 22.57 5.90 7.01
C GLN A 195 23.96 6.39 6.60
N ARG A 196 24.95 6.03 7.39
CA ARG A 196 26.38 6.20 7.08
C ARG A 196 26.96 4.86 6.65
N GLN A 197 27.61 4.83 5.49
CA GLN A 197 28.19 3.61 4.89
C GLN A 197 29.73 3.62 4.94
N ALA A 198 30.34 4.79 5.24
CA ALA A 198 31.77 4.93 5.40
C ALA A 198 32.10 5.59 6.73
N VAL A 199 33.29 5.32 7.25
CA VAL A 199 33.79 5.87 8.51
C VAL A 199 35.06 6.68 8.29
N PRO A 200 35.33 7.74 9.12
CA PRO A 200 36.57 8.46 9.07
C PRO A 200 37.80 7.53 9.20
N GLY A 201 38.82 7.79 8.40
CA GLY A 201 40.01 6.96 8.26
C GLY A 201 39.94 5.88 7.17
N GLU A 202 38.74 5.64 6.60
CA GLU A 202 38.55 4.68 5.50
C GLU A 202 39.03 5.26 4.16
N LYS A 203 39.68 4.40 3.35
CA LYS A 203 40.10 4.76 1.98
C LYS A 203 38.91 4.51 1.04
N LEU A 204 38.39 5.59 0.45
CA LEU A 204 37.28 5.56 -0.48
C LEU A 204 37.76 5.28 -1.91
N ALA A 205 37.05 4.41 -2.60
CA ALA A 205 37.15 4.24 -4.05
C ALA A 205 36.15 5.17 -4.78
N VAL A 206 36.39 5.41 -6.06
CA VAL A 206 35.43 6.12 -6.91
C VAL A 206 34.10 5.37 -6.95
N GLU A 207 32.98 6.08 -6.86
CA GLU A 207 31.60 5.56 -6.79
C GLU A 207 31.27 4.77 -5.52
N GLN A 208 32.16 4.71 -4.53
CA GLN A 208 31.85 4.11 -3.23
C GLN A 208 30.79 4.94 -2.49
N PRO A 209 29.71 4.32 -1.99
CA PRO A 209 28.70 5.02 -1.20
C PRO A 209 29.28 5.42 0.16
N VAL A 210 29.01 6.66 0.58
CA VAL A 210 29.50 7.24 1.84
C VAL A 210 28.38 7.42 2.83
N LEU A 211 27.26 7.98 2.40
CA LEU A 211 26.04 8.13 3.22
C LEU A 211 24.81 8.29 2.33
N SER A 212 23.64 8.12 2.94
CA SER A 212 22.36 8.34 2.28
C SER A 212 21.60 9.48 2.93
N VAL A 213 20.98 10.35 2.13
CA VAL A 213 20.11 11.44 2.57
C VAL A 213 18.70 11.15 2.07
N VAL A 214 17.71 11.29 2.93
CA VAL A 214 16.30 11.04 2.62
C VAL A 214 15.47 12.27 2.96
N ASN A 215 14.57 12.65 2.05
CA ASN A 215 13.57 13.69 2.30
C ASN A 215 12.26 13.02 2.73
N LEU A 216 11.84 13.27 3.97
CA LEU A 216 10.63 12.67 4.54
C LEU A 216 9.37 13.53 4.39
N ARG A 217 9.47 14.74 3.84
CA ARG A 217 8.32 15.67 3.74
C ARG A 217 7.20 15.15 2.85
N ARG A 218 7.54 14.32 1.91
CA ARG A 218 6.62 13.62 1.02
C ARG A 218 6.96 12.16 1.01
N LEU A 219 5.97 11.33 1.31
CA LEU A 219 6.11 9.89 1.31
C LEU A 219 5.16 9.28 0.28
N GLU A 220 5.52 8.14 -0.22
CA GLU A 220 4.70 7.34 -1.12
C GLU A 220 4.41 5.99 -0.46
N MET A 221 3.13 5.68 -0.36
CA MET A 221 2.71 4.32 -0.01
C MET A 221 2.68 3.50 -1.28
N VAL A 222 3.50 2.47 -1.33
CA VAL A 222 3.61 1.55 -2.48
C VAL A 222 2.90 0.25 -2.15
N GLY A 223 1.71 0.08 -2.71
CA GLY A 223 0.88 -1.10 -2.47
C GLY A 223 0.64 -1.92 -3.73
N LYS A 224 -0.01 -3.06 -3.54
CA LYS A 224 -0.36 -3.99 -4.63
C LYS A 224 -1.84 -4.33 -4.56
N VAL A 225 -2.51 -4.29 -5.70
CA VAL A 225 -3.95 -4.56 -5.84
C VAL A 225 -4.18 -5.62 -6.91
N GLY A 226 -5.19 -6.46 -6.73
CA GLY A 226 -5.55 -7.48 -7.72
C GLY A 226 -6.03 -6.87 -9.04
N THR A 227 -5.82 -7.57 -10.15
CA THR A 227 -6.22 -7.10 -11.50
C THR A 227 -7.73 -6.86 -11.62
N HIS A 228 -8.55 -7.60 -10.88
CA HIS A 228 -10.01 -7.44 -10.90
C HIS A 228 -10.48 -6.18 -10.13
N GLU A 229 -9.69 -5.67 -9.20
CA GLU A 229 -10.01 -4.49 -8.40
C GLU A 229 -9.47 -3.20 -9.01
N VAL A 230 -8.30 -3.28 -9.67
CA VAL A 230 -7.60 -2.10 -10.20
C VAL A 230 -8.43 -1.34 -11.24
N SER A 231 -9.29 -2.02 -12.02
CA SER A 231 -10.16 -1.40 -13.02
C SER A 231 -11.15 -0.39 -12.41
N ARG A 232 -11.40 -0.50 -11.11
CA ARG A 232 -12.29 0.37 -10.33
C ARG A 232 -11.56 1.55 -9.69
N LEU A 233 -10.22 1.53 -9.64
CA LEU A 233 -9.40 2.60 -9.12
C LEU A 233 -9.12 3.65 -10.20
N LYS A 234 -9.09 4.90 -9.80
CA LYS A 234 -8.73 6.03 -10.65
C LYS A 234 -7.72 6.91 -9.94
N VAL A 235 -6.75 7.41 -10.69
CA VAL A 235 -5.81 8.43 -10.20
C VAL A 235 -6.59 9.62 -9.65
N GLY A 236 -6.12 10.17 -8.53
CA GLY A 236 -6.75 11.27 -7.81
C GLY A 236 -7.78 10.85 -6.74
N MET A 237 -8.16 9.57 -6.66
CA MET A 237 -9.07 9.10 -5.61
C MET A 237 -8.47 9.30 -4.21
N PRO A 238 -9.30 9.68 -3.22
CA PRO A 238 -8.86 9.74 -1.83
C PRO A 238 -8.61 8.33 -1.30
N VAL A 239 -7.52 8.18 -0.57
CA VAL A 239 -7.09 6.92 0.06
C VAL A 239 -6.96 7.17 1.55
N GLN A 240 -7.65 6.40 2.35
CA GLN A 240 -7.49 6.40 3.81
C GLN A 240 -6.30 5.51 4.16
N LEU A 241 -5.27 6.10 4.74
CA LEU A 241 -4.07 5.39 5.18
C LEU A 241 -4.09 5.22 6.69
N GLN A 242 -3.87 4.01 7.15
CA GLN A 242 -3.67 3.68 8.55
C GLN A 242 -2.25 3.18 8.74
N VAL A 243 -1.40 4.00 9.36
CA VAL A 243 -0.01 3.64 9.64
C VAL A 243 0.01 2.65 10.80
N GLU A 244 0.83 1.62 10.70
CA GLU A 244 0.98 0.61 11.74
C GLU A 244 1.42 1.25 13.07
N GLY A 245 0.73 0.89 14.15
CA GLY A 245 0.95 1.47 15.47
C GLY A 245 0.17 2.76 15.75
N GLU A 246 -0.56 3.32 14.78
CA GLU A 246 -1.41 4.50 14.97
C GLU A 246 -2.90 4.15 14.83
N ALA A 247 -3.73 4.70 15.72
CA ALA A 247 -5.18 4.55 15.63
C ALA A 247 -5.81 5.52 14.61
N ALA A 248 -5.16 6.67 14.37
CA ALA A 248 -5.66 7.69 13.45
C ALA A 248 -5.40 7.33 11.99
N THR A 249 -6.40 7.55 11.16
CA THR A 249 -6.27 7.45 9.71
C THR A 249 -5.89 8.79 9.10
N VAL A 250 -5.08 8.75 8.04
CA VAL A 250 -4.64 9.93 7.30
C VAL A 250 -5.12 9.82 5.86
N THR A 251 -5.55 10.94 5.29
CA THR A 251 -5.99 10.97 3.91
C THR A 251 -4.82 11.25 2.99
N ALA A 252 -4.60 10.34 2.05
CA ALA A 252 -3.67 10.45 0.95
C ALA A 252 -4.42 10.50 -0.39
N ARG A 253 -3.70 10.61 -1.49
CA ARG A 253 -4.27 10.56 -2.84
C ARG A 253 -3.60 9.47 -3.65
N LEU A 254 -4.40 8.71 -4.40
CA LEU A 254 -3.89 7.77 -5.39
C LEU A 254 -3.23 8.56 -6.51
N ASP A 255 -1.91 8.45 -6.65
CA ASP A 255 -1.10 9.23 -7.59
C ASP A 255 -0.92 8.50 -8.91
N ARG A 256 -0.56 7.22 -8.85
CA ARG A 256 -0.32 6.41 -10.04
C ARG A 256 -0.67 4.95 -9.85
N ILE A 257 -0.99 4.33 -10.97
CA ILE A 257 -1.28 2.90 -11.09
C ILE A 257 -0.29 2.34 -12.11
N ALA A 258 0.40 1.26 -11.77
CA ALA A 258 1.37 0.65 -12.67
C ALA A 258 0.71 0.19 -13.98
N PRO A 259 1.35 0.36 -15.14
CA PRO A 259 0.79 -0.01 -16.43
C PRO A 259 0.77 -1.52 -16.68
N SER A 260 1.50 -2.30 -15.88
CA SER A 260 1.62 -3.75 -16.03
C SER A 260 1.49 -4.46 -14.69
N ALA A 261 0.97 -5.68 -14.74
CA ALA A 261 0.95 -6.57 -13.60
C ALA A 261 2.33 -7.21 -13.38
N GLU A 262 2.65 -7.47 -12.12
CA GLU A 262 3.87 -8.18 -11.73
C GLU A 262 3.78 -9.66 -12.12
N ALA A 263 4.84 -10.17 -12.73
CA ALA A 263 4.91 -11.58 -13.12
C ALA A 263 4.84 -12.48 -11.86
N GLY A 264 3.98 -13.49 -11.90
CA GLY A 264 3.78 -14.45 -10.80
C GLY A 264 2.62 -14.12 -9.89
N THR A 265 2.50 -12.90 -9.37
CA THR A 265 1.42 -12.50 -8.43
C THR A 265 0.17 -11.99 -9.13
N ARG A 266 0.28 -11.55 -10.39
CA ARG A 266 -0.77 -10.84 -11.15
C ARG A 266 -1.29 -9.60 -10.43
N ALA A 267 -0.53 -9.07 -9.49
CA ALA A 267 -0.87 -7.84 -8.80
C ALA A 267 -0.38 -6.63 -9.59
N ILE A 268 -1.12 -5.53 -9.50
CA ILE A 268 -0.78 -4.25 -10.11
C ILE A 268 -0.35 -3.31 -9.00
N GLY A 269 0.83 -2.69 -9.18
CA GLY A 269 1.34 -1.70 -8.25
C GLY A 269 0.48 -0.44 -8.25
N VAL A 270 0.16 0.05 -7.08
CA VAL A 270 -0.54 1.31 -6.86
C VAL A 270 0.26 2.17 -5.90
N VAL A 271 0.29 3.47 -6.14
CA VAL A 271 1.04 4.41 -5.31
C VAL A 271 0.12 5.52 -4.85
N ALA A 272 0.07 5.72 -3.55
CA ALA A 272 -0.63 6.83 -2.93
C ALA A 272 0.39 7.80 -2.30
N VAL A 273 0.22 9.09 -2.55
CA VAL A 273 1.08 10.14 -2.03
C VAL A 273 0.53 10.66 -0.71
N LEU A 274 1.41 10.72 0.27
CA LEU A 274 1.16 11.23 1.60
C LEU A 274 2.06 12.44 1.87
N ASP A 275 1.46 13.59 2.12
CA ASP A 275 2.17 14.78 2.59
C ASP A 275 2.52 14.60 4.08
N ASN A 276 3.79 14.83 4.41
CA ASN A 276 4.35 14.64 5.74
C ASN A 276 5.19 15.87 6.16
N PRO A 277 4.59 17.06 6.27
CA PRO A 277 5.33 18.31 6.52
C PRO A 277 6.07 18.31 7.85
N ASP A 278 5.51 17.66 8.85
CA ASP A 278 6.10 17.54 10.21
C ASP A 278 7.08 16.37 10.32
N GLU A 279 7.30 15.64 9.22
CA GLU A 279 8.18 14.47 9.15
C GLU A 279 7.87 13.43 10.27
N ARG A 280 6.58 13.31 10.63
CA ARG A 280 6.08 12.41 11.66
C ARG A 280 6.30 10.95 11.27
N TRP A 281 5.99 10.62 10.01
CA TRP A 281 6.13 9.26 9.50
C TRP A 281 7.50 9.04 8.86
N ARG A 282 7.97 7.80 8.94
CA ARG A 282 9.27 7.39 8.45
C ARG A 282 9.13 6.48 7.23
N ALA A 283 10.12 6.53 6.35
CA ALA A 283 10.25 5.54 5.29
C ALA A 283 10.47 4.15 5.92
N GLY A 284 9.84 3.13 5.35
CA GLY A 284 9.88 1.76 5.84
C GLY A 284 8.71 1.37 6.76
N GLN A 285 7.93 2.33 7.30
CA GLN A 285 6.71 2.01 8.06
C GLN A 285 5.68 1.35 7.15
N PHE A 286 4.97 0.35 7.69
CA PHE A 286 3.93 -0.36 6.97
C PHE A 286 2.58 0.33 7.14
N VAL A 287 1.78 0.35 6.07
CA VAL A 287 0.52 1.09 6.01
C VAL A 287 -0.57 0.22 5.38
N LEU A 288 -1.75 0.27 5.98
CA LEU A 288 -2.97 -0.25 5.39
C LEU A 288 -3.73 0.89 4.72
N ALA A 289 -3.99 0.74 3.43
CA ALA A 289 -4.73 1.69 2.61
C ALA A 289 -6.14 1.17 2.34
N ARG A 290 -7.14 2.06 2.40
CA ARG A 290 -8.52 1.79 2.02
C ARG A 290 -9.02 2.86 1.06
N VAL A 291 -9.53 2.44 -0.08
CA VAL A 291 -10.21 3.31 -1.04
C VAL A 291 -11.69 2.98 -1.02
N THR A 292 -12.50 3.97 -0.64
CA THR A 292 -13.95 3.83 -0.66
C THR A 292 -14.47 4.19 -2.05
N LEU A 293 -15.11 3.23 -2.68
CA LEU A 293 -15.72 3.42 -3.99
C LEU A 293 -17.18 3.84 -3.82
N PRO A 294 -17.68 4.76 -4.64
CA PRO A 294 -19.08 5.15 -4.59
C PRO A 294 -19.97 3.92 -4.85
N GLY A 295 -20.95 3.70 -3.98
CA GLY A 295 -21.95 2.66 -4.13
C GLY A 295 -23.02 3.06 -5.15
N HIS A 296 -23.73 2.06 -5.70
CA HIS A 296 -24.97 2.30 -6.43
C HIS A 296 -26.08 2.56 -5.41
N SER A 297 -26.89 3.60 -5.64
CA SER A 297 -27.94 4.05 -4.72
C SER A 297 -29.12 3.08 -4.57
N ASP A 298 -29.23 2.08 -5.45
CA ASP A 298 -30.43 1.23 -5.58
C ASP A 298 -30.18 -0.22 -5.11
N ALA A 299 -29.08 -0.48 -4.41
CA ALA A 299 -28.78 -1.79 -3.86
C ALA A 299 -29.70 -2.08 -2.68
N LEU A 300 -30.46 -3.19 -2.74
CA LEU A 300 -31.22 -3.67 -1.59
C LEU A 300 -30.24 -4.24 -0.57
N ALA A 301 -30.33 -3.75 0.66
CA ALA A 301 -29.43 -4.16 1.72
C ALA A 301 -30.18 -4.85 2.86
N VAL A 302 -29.55 -5.90 3.40
CA VAL A 302 -30.00 -6.59 4.61
C VAL A 302 -28.81 -6.77 5.57
N PRO A 303 -29.04 -6.91 6.87
CA PRO A 303 -27.96 -7.27 7.81
C PRO A 303 -27.29 -8.59 7.40
N VAL A 304 -25.96 -8.67 7.51
CA VAL A 304 -25.20 -9.90 7.22
C VAL A 304 -25.73 -11.08 8.09
N THR A 305 -26.14 -10.78 9.32
CA THR A 305 -26.70 -11.72 10.28
C THR A 305 -28.07 -12.30 9.86
N ALA A 306 -28.78 -11.64 8.95
CA ALA A 306 -30.06 -12.08 8.41
C ALA A 306 -29.92 -13.21 7.37
N VAL A 307 -28.72 -13.35 6.77
CA VAL A 307 -28.49 -14.31 5.70
C VAL A 307 -28.04 -15.63 6.29
N GLY A 308 -28.88 -16.64 6.10
CA GLY A 308 -28.57 -18.04 6.40
C GLY A 308 -28.05 -18.77 5.16
N SER A 309 -27.31 -19.85 5.38
CA SER A 309 -26.85 -20.74 4.33
C SER A 309 -27.36 -22.14 4.60
N GLY A 310 -27.97 -22.77 3.58
CA GLY A 310 -28.49 -24.12 3.68
C GLY A 310 -28.55 -24.80 2.31
N SER A 311 -28.11 -26.05 2.24
CA SER A 311 -28.08 -26.82 0.99
C SER A 311 -27.35 -26.15 -0.17
N GLY A 312 -26.31 -25.35 0.13
CA GLY A 312 -25.53 -24.64 -0.89
C GLY A 312 -26.19 -23.37 -1.44
N GLN A 313 -27.30 -22.92 -0.86
CA GLN A 313 -28.00 -21.70 -1.23
C GLN A 313 -28.10 -20.75 -0.05
N GLU A 314 -27.98 -19.46 -0.32
CA GLU A 314 -28.22 -18.41 0.68
C GLU A 314 -29.72 -18.09 0.74
N TYR A 315 -30.23 -17.86 1.93
CA TYR A 315 -31.62 -17.55 2.17
C TYR A 315 -31.78 -16.52 3.29
N VAL A 316 -32.94 -15.89 3.30
CA VAL A 316 -33.39 -15.04 4.41
C VAL A 316 -34.80 -15.44 4.83
N TRP A 317 -35.15 -15.16 6.08
CA TRP A 317 -36.50 -15.31 6.56
C TRP A 317 -37.24 -13.97 6.38
N THR A 318 -38.36 -14.01 5.66
CA THR A 318 -39.25 -12.85 5.45
C THR A 318 -40.52 -13.02 6.28
N LEU A 319 -41.06 -11.88 6.73
CA LEU A 319 -42.36 -11.81 7.37
C LEU A 319 -43.36 -11.19 6.38
N GLU A 320 -44.20 -12.04 5.82
CA GLU A 320 -45.22 -11.66 4.82
C GLU A 320 -46.61 -12.06 5.33
N GLN A 321 -47.54 -11.10 5.39
CA GLN A 321 -48.93 -11.31 5.82
C GLN A 321 -49.07 -12.07 7.17
N GLY A 322 -48.18 -11.79 8.14
CA GLY A 322 -48.21 -12.41 9.45
C GLY A 322 -47.68 -13.86 9.49
N LYS A 323 -46.94 -14.29 8.47
CA LYS A 323 -46.34 -15.63 8.38
C LYS A 323 -44.86 -15.52 7.97
N LEU A 324 -44.07 -16.50 8.40
CA LEU A 324 -42.66 -16.60 8.03
C LEU A 324 -42.50 -17.38 6.72
N TRP A 325 -41.68 -16.85 5.83
CA TRP A 325 -41.30 -17.49 4.58
C TRP A 325 -39.79 -17.52 4.42
N ARG A 326 -39.25 -18.62 3.95
CA ARG A 326 -37.86 -18.72 3.61
C ARG A 326 -37.63 -18.36 2.14
N ARG A 327 -37.01 -17.23 1.88
CA ARG A 327 -36.73 -16.74 0.52
C ARG A 327 -35.27 -17.00 0.16
N THR A 328 -35.05 -17.73 -0.92
CA THR A 328 -33.71 -17.88 -1.50
C THR A 328 -33.27 -16.54 -2.07
N VAL A 329 -32.07 -16.10 -1.72
CA VAL A 329 -31.50 -14.85 -2.16
C VAL A 329 -30.15 -15.08 -2.85
N THR A 330 -29.81 -14.16 -3.74
CA THR A 330 -28.44 -14.05 -4.28
C THR A 330 -27.83 -12.81 -3.68
N THR A 331 -26.80 -12.99 -2.86
CA THR A 331 -26.10 -11.87 -2.26
C THR A 331 -25.02 -11.32 -3.19
N GLY A 332 -24.66 -10.06 -2.99
CA GLY A 332 -23.63 -9.35 -3.74
C GLY A 332 -22.53 -8.82 -2.81
N ARG A 333 -22.33 -7.52 -2.88
CA ARG A 333 -21.31 -6.80 -2.09
C ARG A 333 -21.63 -6.85 -0.59
N ARG A 334 -20.58 -6.92 0.23
CA ARG A 334 -20.69 -6.84 1.68
C ARG A 334 -20.04 -5.55 2.17
N ASP A 335 -20.76 -4.81 3.01
CA ASP A 335 -20.25 -3.66 3.74
C ASP A 335 -19.90 -4.12 5.18
N GLY A 336 -18.63 -4.39 5.40
CA GLY A 336 -18.16 -4.91 6.70
C GLY A 336 -18.23 -3.87 7.83
N GLU A 337 -18.20 -2.58 7.51
CA GLU A 337 -18.29 -1.51 8.54
C GLU A 337 -19.72 -1.35 9.06
N ARG A 338 -20.69 -1.47 8.17
CA ARG A 338 -22.12 -1.35 8.51
C ARG A 338 -22.76 -2.69 8.82
N GLY A 339 -22.08 -3.81 8.61
CA GLY A 339 -22.63 -5.15 8.80
C GLY A 339 -23.77 -5.46 7.82
N LEU A 340 -23.75 -4.89 6.61
CA LEU A 340 -24.79 -5.04 5.60
C LEU A 340 -24.30 -5.87 4.40
N VAL A 341 -25.21 -6.55 3.75
CA VAL A 341 -24.96 -7.29 2.50
C VAL A 341 -26.00 -6.89 1.45
N GLU A 342 -25.53 -6.71 0.23
CA GLU A 342 -26.37 -6.45 -0.94
C GLU A 342 -27.16 -7.71 -1.32
N VAL A 343 -28.44 -7.55 -1.64
CA VAL A 343 -29.26 -8.59 -2.21
C VAL A 343 -29.56 -8.25 -3.67
N LEU A 344 -28.98 -9.04 -4.57
CA LEU A 344 -29.14 -8.85 -6.02
C LEU A 344 -30.47 -9.41 -6.54
N LYS A 345 -30.96 -10.51 -5.94
CA LYS A 345 -32.20 -11.17 -6.34
C LYS A 345 -32.86 -11.82 -5.12
N GLY A 346 -34.21 -11.90 -5.17
CA GLY A 346 -35.00 -12.66 -4.19
C GLY A 346 -35.78 -11.81 -3.21
N LEU A 347 -35.56 -10.49 -3.15
CA LEU A 347 -36.32 -9.58 -2.27
C LEU A 347 -36.84 -8.37 -3.03
N GLN A 348 -37.86 -7.74 -2.48
CA GLN A 348 -38.43 -6.46 -2.94
C GLN A 348 -38.21 -5.37 -1.88
N PRO A 349 -38.13 -4.09 -2.29
CA PRO A 349 -38.12 -2.97 -1.35
C PRO A 349 -39.34 -3.02 -0.43
N GLY A 350 -39.16 -2.75 0.87
CA GLY A 350 -40.23 -2.76 1.86
C GLY A 350 -40.53 -4.14 2.45
N THR A 351 -39.88 -5.22 1.98
CA THR A 351 -40.02 -6.55 2.59
C THR A 351 -39.41 -6.54 3.99
N LEU A 352 -40.12 -7.10 4.98
CA LEU A 352 -39.60 -7.29 6.32
C LEU A 352 -38.82 -8.60 6.40
N VAL A 353 -37.56 -8.52 6.81
CA VAL A 353 -36.66 -9.67 7.00
C VAL A 353 -36.26 -9.81 8.46
N LEU A 354 -36.04 -11.01 8.95
CA LEU A 354 -35.47 -11.21 10.29
C LEU A 354 -33.99 -10.76 10.26
N ALA A 355 -33.61 -9.91 11.20
CA ALA A 355 -32.26 -9.30 11.26
C ALA A 355 -31.17 -10.27 11.74
N ALA A 356 -31.56 -11.43 12.26
CA ALA A 356 -30.63 -12.48 12.72
C ALA A 356 -31.08 -13.85 12.21
N SER A 357 -30.14 -14.79 12.20
CA SER A 357 -30.46 -16.20 11.92
C SER A 357 -31.04 -16.84 13.17
N PHE A 358 -32.23 -17.39 13.05
CA PHE A 358 -32.88 -18.11 14.13
C PHE A 358 -32.95 -19.61 13.77
N ASP A 359 -32.67 -20.46 14.74
CA ASP A 359 -32.78 -21.90 14.61
C ASP A 359 -34.23 -22.35 14.77
N LYS A 360 -34.61 -23.41 14.06
CA LYS A 360 -35.90 -24.13 14.18
C LYS A 360 -37.14 -23.33 13.71
N LEU A 361 -36.98 -22.29 12.88
CA LEU A 361 -38.13 -21.66 12.24
C LEU A 361 -38.72 -22.60 11.18
N ARG A 362 -40.08 -22.54 11.04
CA ARG A 362 -40.83 -23.29 10.04
C ARG A 362 -41.50 -22.35 9.05
N GLU A 363 -41.50 -22.72 7.79
CA GLU A 363 -42.28 -21.98 6.77
C GLU A 363 -43.76 -22.04 7.09
N GLY A 364 -44.44 -20.92 6.94
CA GLY A 364 -45.89 -20.81 7.23
C GLY A 364 -46.21 -20.56 8.70
N ALA A 365 -45.22 -20.58 9.62
CA ALA A 365 -45.46 -20.30 11.03
C ALA A 365 -46.04 -18.87 11.22
N PRO A 366 -47.10 -18.70 12.05
CA PRO A 366 -47.66 -17.39 12.34
C PRO A 366 -46.64 -16.57 13.14
N ALA A 367 -46.41 -15.34 12.70
CA ALA A 367 -45.42 -14.44 13.33
C ALA A 367 -45.86 -12.98 13.21
N ARG A 368 -45.52 -12.21 14.23
CA ARG A 368 -45.76 -10.75 14.22
C ARG A 368 -44.60 -9.97 14.82
N VAL A 369 -44.55 -8.70 14.49
CA VAL A 369 -43.64 -7.75 15.14
C VAL A 369 -44.33 -7.22 16.40
N GLY A 370 -43.77 -7.49 17.55
CA GLY A 370 -44.26 -6.93 18.82
C GLY A 370 -43.90 -5.45 18.91
N THR A 371 -44.88 -4.64 19.27
CA THR A 371 -44.60 -3.28 19.72
C THR A 371 -43.93 -3.36 21.06
N VAL A 372 -42.73 -2.73 21.19
CA VAL A 372 -42.09 -2.57 22.48
C VAL A 372 -42.99 -1.67 23.33
N SER A 373 -43.78 -2.29 24.22
CA SER A 373 -44.39 -1.55 25.32
C SER A 373 -43.25 -1.08 26.22
N ALA A 374 -43.03 0.22 26.32
CA ALA A 374 -42.14 0.78 27.30
C ALA A 374 -42.48 0.20 28.67
N ALA A 375 -41.51 -0.46 29.29
CA ALA A 375 -41.64 -0.94 30.67
C ALA A 375 -42.02 0.25 31.55
N PRO A 376 -42.99 0.11 32.50
CA PRO A 376 -43.30 1.19 33.40
C PRO A 376 -42.05 1.49 34.25
N GLU A 377 -41.68 2.77 34.26
CA GLU A 377 -40.69 3.31 35.20
C GLU A 377 -40.99 2.80 36.59
N ALA A 378 -40.09 2.00 37.14
CA ALA A 378 -40.12 1.64 38.54
C ALA A 378 -39.98 2.92 39.36
N SER A 379 -41.08 3.34 40.01
CA SER A 379 -41.14 4.42 40.96
C SER A 379 -40.08 4.19 42.05
N ALA A 380 -39.12 5.09 42.12
CA ALA A 380 -38.15 5.16 43.21
C ALA A 380 -38.87 5.33 44.57
N PRO A 381 -38.50 4.57 45.61
CA PRO A 381 -39.04 4.84 46.94
C PRO A 381 -38.45 6.15 47.48
N ALA A 382 -39.32 7.05 47.87
CA ALA A 382 -39.00 8.24 48.64
C ALA A 382 -38.33 7.82 49.96
N SER A 383 -37.04 8.11 50.10
CA SER A 383 -36.37 8.01 51.42
C SER A 383 -36.68 9.26 52.23
N ALA A 384 -37.45 9.06 53.30
CA ALA A 384 -37.72 10.03 54.33
C ALA A 384 -36.47 10.39 55.14
N ALA A 385 -36.46 11.61 55.51
CA ALA A 385 -35.56 12.34 56.40
C ALA A 385 -35.11 11.59 57.66
N ARG A 386 -33.81 11.67 57.98
CA ARG A 386 -33.30 12.23 59.25
C ARG A 386 -31.82 12.57 59.05
#